data_9a0fb34de4aba3f954d62543094f0491
#
_entry.id   9a0fb34de4aba3f954d62543094f0491
#
_cell.length_a   1.000
_cell.length_b   1.000
_cell.length_c   1.000
_cell.angle_alpha   90.00
_cell.angle_beta   90.00
_cell.angle_gamma   90.00
#
_symmetry.space_group_name_H-M   'P 1'
#
loop_
_entity.id
_entity.type
_entity.pdbx_description
1 polymer ?
#
loop_
_entity_poly.entity_id
_entity_poly.type
_entity_poly.pdbx_seq_one_letter_code
_entity_poly.pdbx_strand_id
1 'polypeptide(L)'
;IVKRTRGGGGEIVALLKTGSAYYAPATSAIAMAEAYLGDQKRILPCAVYVQGKYGLDGLYVGVPVVIGAGGAEEIIEIALDDEAKGNLQVSVDAVKELLVACKQIDGSLA
;
A
#
# COMPACT_ATOMS: atom_id res chain seq x y z
N ILE A 1 16.53 12.76 2.65
CA ILE A 1 16.28 11.40 2.13
C ILE A 1 14.78 11.15 2.09
N VAL A 2 14.06 11.12 3.22
CA VAL A 2 12.62 10.76 3.32
C VAL A 2 11.74 11.53 2.31
N LYS A 3 11.84 12.87 2.26
CA LYS A 3 11.06 13.69 1.34
C LYS A 3 11.26 13.30 -0.13
N ARG A 4 12.51 13.03 -0.55
CA ARG A 4 12.82 12.62 -1.92
C ARG A 4 12.34 11.20 -2.20
N THR A 5 12.42 10.29 -1.23
CA THR A 5 11.90 8.93 -1.37
C THR A 5 10.39 8.93 -1.59
N ARG A 6 9.64 9.73 -0.83
CA ARG A 6 8.18 9.90 -1.03
C ARG A 6 7.83 10.41 -2.43
N GLY A 7 8.65 11.28 -3.01
CA GLY A 7 8.46 11.84 -4.35
C GLY A 7 9.13 11.06 -5.49
N GLY A 8 9.83 9.95 -5.19
CA GLY A 8 10.70 9.27 -6.15
C GLY A 8 10.00 8.76 -7.40
N GLY A 9 8.80 8.19 -7.26
CA GLY A 9 7.99 7.77 -8.40
C GLY A 9 7.61 8.94 -9.31
N GLY A 10 7.18 10.05 -8.72
CA GLY A 10 6.87 11.28 -9.46
C GLY A 10 8.09 11.90 -10.16
N GLU A 11 9.26 11.85 -9.53
CA GLU A 11 10.52 12.30 -10.13
C GLU A 11 10.85 11.49 -11.39
N ILE A 12 10.70 10.16 -11.35
CA ILE A 12 10.93 9.28 -12.51
C ILE A 12 9.92 9.59 -13.62
N VAL A 13 8.65 9.71 -13.31
CA VAL A 13 7.60 10.04 -14.29
C VAL A 13 7.88 11.40 -14.96
N ALA A 14 8.29 12.40 -14.19
CA ALA A 14 8.64 13.72 -14.71
C ALA A 14 9.83 13.67 -15.68
N LEU A 15 10.83 12.82 -15.42
CA LEU A 15 11.98 12.62 -16.29
C LEU A 15 11.62 11.86 -17.58
N LEU A 16 10.76 10.85 -17.47
CA LEU A 16 10.31 10.05 -18.62
C LEU A 16 9.29 10.77 -19.49
N LYS A 17 8.59 11.77 -18.94
CA LYS A 17 7.55 12.60 -19.59
C LYS A 17 6.27 11.83 -19.97
N THR A 18 6.34 10.54 -20.14
CA THR A 18 5.20 9.67 -20.50
C THR A 18 5.24 8.37 -19.68
N GLY A 19 4.08 7.82 -19.36
CA GLY A 19 3.95 6.52 -18.71
C GLY A 19 4.12 6.58 -17.20
N SER A 20 4.77 5.57 -16.63
CA SER A 20 4.88 5.30 -15.20
C SER A 20 6.37 5.21 -14.78
N ALA A 21 6.63 4.99 -13.51
CA ALA A 21 7.97 4.71 -13.00
C ALA A 21 8.51 3.32 -13.40
N TYR A 22 7.68 2.47 -13.96
CA TYR A 22 7.90 1.11 -14.49
C TYR A 22 8.77 0.20 -13.60
N TYR A 23 10.09 0.47 -13.52
CA TYR A 23 11.06 -0.41 -12.86
C TYR A 23 10.87 -0.52 -11.35
N ALA A 24 10.63 0.58 -10.66
CA ALA A 24 10.43 0.57 -9.21
C ALA A 24 9.17 -0.24 -8.80
N PRO A 25 7.99 -0.02 -9.38
CA PRO A 25 6.82 -0.84 -9.09
C PRO A 25 6.99 -2.30 -9.55
N ALA A 26 7.65 -2.56 -10.68
CA ALA A 26 7.95 -3.92 -11.12
C ALA A 26 8.85 -4.66 -10.12
N THR A 27 9.91 -4.02 -9.63
CA THR A 27 10.80 -4.60 -8.62
C THR A 27 10.06 -4.89 -7.32
N SER A 28 9.15 -4.01 -6.91
CA SER A 28 8.32 -4.23 -5.73
C SER A 28 7.39 -5.44 -5.89
N ALA A 29 6.77 -5.58 -7.07
CA ALA A 29 5.92 -6.73 -7.38
C ALA A 29 6.73 -8.05 -7.39
N ILE A 30 7.93 -8.04 -7.97
CA ILE A 30 8.85 -9.19 -7.98
C ILE A 30 9.22 -9.59 -6.55
N ALA A 31 9.56 -8.62 -5.69
CA ALA A 31 9.91 -8.90 -4.30
C ALA A 31 8.76 -9.58 -3.52
N MET A 32 7.51 -9.18 -3.79
CA MET A 32 6.33 -9.86 -3.23
C MET A 32 6.15 -11.26 -3.80
N ALA A 33 6.33 -11.43 -5.12
CA ALA A 33 6.22 -12.72 -5.79
C ALA A 33 7.27 -13.71 -5.29
N GLU A 34 8.51 -13.28 -5.12
CA GLU A 34 9.60 -14.11 -4.55
C GLU A 34 9.28 -14.53 -3.11
N ALA A 35 8.77 -13.61 -2.29
CA ALA A 35 8.38 -13.91 -0.91
C ALA A 35 7.25 -14.94 -0.85
N TYR A 36 6.27 -14.83 -1.74
CA TYR A 36 5.15 -15.76 -1.87
C TYR A 36 5.60 -17.13 -2.37
N LEU A 37 6.29 -17.18 -3.52
CA LEU A 37 6.70 -18.44 -4.17
C LEU A 37 7.75 -19.22 -3.37
N GLY A 38 8.64 -18.50 -2.67
CA GLY A 38 9.68 -19.07 -1.83
C GLY A 38 9.31 -19.25 -0.36
N ASP A 39 8.07 -18.95 0.02
CA ASP A 39 7.59 -18.95 1.41
C ASP A 39 8.54 -18.22 2.39
N GLN A 40 9.04 -17.07 1.95
CA GLN A 40 10.15 -16.39 2.65
C GLN A 40 9.74 -15.68 3.95
N LYS A 41 8.44 -15.50 4.19
CA LYS A 41 7.90 -14.77 5.36
C LYS A 41 8.50 -13.37 5.51
N ARG A 42 8.69 -12.68 4.39
CA ARG A 42 9.24 -11.32 4.40
C ARG A 42 8.20 -10.32 4.86
N ILE A 43 8.62 -9.36 5.68
CA ILE A 43 7.80 -8.21 6.03
C ILE A 43 7.99 -7.15 4.96
N LEU A 44 6.93 -6.88 4.21
CA LEU A 44 6.91 -5.92 3.10
C LEU A 44 5.78 -4.91 3.30
N PRO A 45 5.97 -3.63 2.88
CA PRO A 45 4.88 -2.66 2.85
C PRO A 45 3.94 -2.99 1.68
N CYS A 46 2.75 -3.51 1.99
CA CYS A 46 1.77 -3.93 1.00
C CYS A 46 0.40 -3.33 1.28
N ALA A 47 -0.38 -3.05 0.23
CA ALA A 47 -1.79 -2.77 0.37
C ALA A 47 -2.52 -4.10 0.63
N VAL A 48 -3.18 -4.18 1.78
CA VAL A 48 -3.91 -5.37 2.22
C VAL A 48 -5.26 -4.96 2.81
N TYR A 49 -6.23 -5.86 2.75
CA TYR A 49 -7.53 -5.65 3.38
C TYR A 49 -7.37 -5.71 4.90
N VAL A 50 -7.62 -4.57 5.55
CA VAL A 50 -7.42 -4.43 7.00
C VAL A 50 -8.73 -4.70 7.72
N GLN A 51 -8.66 -5.55 8.76
CA GLN A 51 -9.75 -5.88 9.67
C GLN A 51 -9.26 -5.75 11.11
N GLY A 52 -9.69 -4.68 11.80
CA GLY A 52 -9.40 -4.41 13.20
C GLY A 52 -7.97 -3.99 13.52
N LYS A 53 -7.04 -3.96 12.56
CA LYS A 53 -5.66 -3.50 12.75
C LYS A 53 -5.54 -2.00 12.53
N TYR A 54 -4.64 -1.33 13.26
CA TYR A 54 -4.46 0.12 13.23
C TYR A 54 -5.76 0.92 13.51
N GLY A 55 -6.75 0.30 14.17
CA GLY A 55 -8.07 0.90 14.37
C GLY A 55 -8.87 1.06 13.08
N LEU A 56 -8.50 0.36 12.00
CA LEU A 56 -9.13 0.40 10.68
C LEU A 56 -9.89 -0.89 10.41
N ASP A 57 -10.97 -0.79 9.65
CA ASP A 57 -11.76 -1.94 9.23
C ASP A 57 -12.37 -1.74 7.85
N GLY A 58 -12.38 -2.83 7.05
CA GLY A 58 -13.06 -2.85 5.77
C GLY A 58 -12.39 -2.06 4.64
N LEU A 59 -11.08 -1.79 4.71
CA LEU A 59 -10.34 -1.00 3.73
C LEU A 59 -9.05 -1.69 3.29
N TYR A 60 -8.65 -1.46 2.05
CA TYR A 60 -7.30 -1.76 1.57
C TYR A 60 -6.38 -0.59 1.88
N VAL A 61 -5.39 -0.82 2.74
CA VAL A 61 -4.42 0.22 3.17
C VAL A 61 -3.01 -0.35 3.16
N GLY A 62 -2.02 0.47 2.81
CA GLY A 62 -0.61 0.11 2.84
C GLY A 62 -0.09 0.03 4.27
N VAL A 63 0.25 -1.18 4.71
CA VAL A 63 0.77 -1.48 6.05
C VAL A 63 1.88 -2.54 5.96
N PRO A 64 2.73 -2.73 6.99
CA PRO A 64 3.67 -3.83 7.03
C PRO A 64 2.94 -5.19 7.11
N VAL A 65 3.27 -6.09 6.17
CA VAL A 65 2.62 -7.40 6.04
C VAL A 65 3.65 -8.50 5.87
N VAL A 66 3.47 -9.61 6.56
CA VAL A 66 4.23 -10.84 6.34
C VAL A 66 3.70 -11.51 5.08
N ILE A 67 4.57 -11.66 4.07
CA ILE A 67 4.26 -12.36 2.82
C ILE A 67 4.95 -13.71 2.79
N GLY A 68 4.18 -14.76 2.63
CA GLY A 68 4.63 -16.15 2.50
C GLY A 68 3.70 -16.95 1.59
N ALA A 69 3.80 -18.28 1.60
CA ALA A 69 3.02 -19.17 0.74
C ALA A 69 1.49 -19.02 0.89
N GLY A 70 1.02 -18.55 2.05
CA GLY A 70 -0.38 -18.20 2.30
C GLY A 70 -0.82 -16.84 1.72
N GLY A 71 0.08 -16.10 1.07
CA GLY A 71 -0.15 -14.73 0.62
C GLY A 71 0.16 -13.70 1.71
N ALA A 72 -0.76 -12.78 1.97
CA ALA A 72 -0.68 -11.85 3.10
C ALA A 72 -1.09 -12.58 4.39
N GLU A 73 -0.12 -13.07 5.14
CA GLU A 73 -0.38 -13.96 6.27
C GLU A 73 -0.62 -13.23 7.59
N GLU A 74 0.07 -12.12 7.80
CA GLU A 74 -0.05 -11.35 9.04
C GLU A 74 0.19 -9.87 8.78
N ILE A 75 -0.65 -9.01 9.36
CA ILE A 75 -0.44 -7.56 9.42
C ILE A 75 0.33 -7.24 10.70
N ILE A 76 1.51 -6.66 10.54
CA ILE A 76 2.36 -6.25 11.66
C ILE A 76 1.97 -4.83 12.08
N GLU A 77 1.46 -4.69 13.30
CA GLU A 77 1.21 -3.37 13.88
C GLU A 77 2.47 -2.82 14.52
N ILE A 78 2.90 -1.66 14.03
CA ILE A 78 3.99 -0.88 14.62
C ILE A 78 3.42 0.29 15.42
N ALA A 79 4.08 0.64 16.51
CA ALA A 79 3.70 1.83 17.26
C ALA A 79 3.96 3.08 16.42
N LEU A 80 2.90 3.84 16.13
CA LEU A 80 2.97 5.08 15.38
C LEU A 80 3.01 6.27 16.35
N ASP A 81 3.91 7.21 16.08
CA ASP A 81 3.84 8.53 16.70
C ASP A 81 2.70 9.37 16.11
N ASP A 82 2.45 10.55 16.63
CA ASP A 82 1.32 11.37 16.21
C ASP A 82 1.45 11.87 14.76
N GLU A 83 2.67 12.12 14.29
CA GLU A 83 2.92 12.47 12.88
C GLU A 83 2.58 11.29 11.95
N ALA A 84 3.04 10.10 12.28
CA ALA A 84 2.78 8.89 11.49
C ALA A 84 1.28 8.52 11.49
N LYS A 85 0.60 8.68 12.63
CA LYS A 85 -0.88 8.51 12.69
C LYS A 85 -1.60 9.49 11.79
N GLY A 86 -1.20 10.77 11.82
CA GLY A 86 -1.76 11.79 10.93
C GLY A 86 -1.55 11.46 9.46
N ASN A 87 -0.35 11.01 9.08
CA ASN A 87 -0.03 10.59 7.72
C ASN A 87 -0.83 9.34 7.28
N LEU A 88 -1.01 8.38 8.18
CA LEU A 88 -1.87 7.20 7.91
C LEU A 88 -3.32 7.62 7.70
N GLN A 89 -3.84 8.55 8.52
CA GLN A 89 -5.21 9.04 8.38
C GLN A 89 -5.44 9.72 7.04
N VAL A 90 -4.50 10.54 6.56
CA VAL A 90 -4.56 11.14 5.21
C VAL A 90 -4.68 10.07 4.12
N SER A 91 -3.91 8.99 4.23
CA SER A 91 -3.98 7.88 3.26
C SER A 91 -5.32 7.14 3.34
N VAL A 92 -5.84 6.93 4.54
CA VAL A 92 -7.15 6.29 4.78
C VAL A 92 -8.29 7.12 4.18
N ASP A 93 -8.26 8.43 4.39
CA ASP A 93 -9.28 9.34 3.87
C ASP A 93 -9.28 9.37 2.34
N ALA A 94 -8.10 9.39 1.71
CA ALA A 94 -7.98 9.29 0.26
C ALA A 94 -8.56 7.97 -0.29
N VAL A 95 -8.36 6.83 0.38
CA VAL A 95 -8.97 5.55 -0.01
C VAL A 95 -10.50 5.61 0.11
N LYS A 96 -11.02 6.19 1.19
CA LYS A 96 -12.48 6.35 1.37
C LYS A 96 -13.11 7.22 0.30
N GLU A 97 -12.47 8.34 -0.04
CA GLU A 97 -12.92 9.23 -1.13
C GLU A 97 -12.97 8.48 -2.48
N LEU A 98 -11.94 7.69 -2.79
CA LEU A 98 -11.93 6.87 -4.00
C LEU A 98 -13.06 5.84 -4.02
N LEU A 99 -13.33 5.16 -2.90
CA LEU A 99 -14.45 4.22 -2.80
C LEU A 99 -15.80 4.90 -3.04
N VAL A 100 -16.00 6.10 -2.50
CA VAL A 100 -17.23 6.89 -2.77
C VAL A 100 -17.33 7.22 -4.26
N ALA A 101 -16.25 7.68 -4.88
CA ALA A 101 -16.23 7.98 -6.31
C ALA A 101 -16.51 6.73 -7.18
N CYS A 102 -15.92 5.57 -6.84
CA CYS A 102 -16.18 4.31 -7.53
C CYS A 102 -17.66 3.91 -7.47
N LYS A 103 -18.28 4.02 -6.28
CA LYS A 103 -19.70 3.72 -6.08
C LYS A 103 -20.64 4.67 -6.85
N GLN A 104 -20.21 5.91 -7.07
CA GLN A 104 -20.96 6.86 -7.91
C GLN A 104 -20.91 6.51 -9.40
N ILE A 105 -19.78 5.92 -9.85
CA ILE A 105 -19.59 5.49 -11.24
C ILE A 105 -20.30 4.16 -11.51
N ASP A 106 -20.19 3.24 -10.57
CA ASP A 106 -20.79 1.91 -10.65
C ASP A 106 -21.61 1.59 -9.38
N GLY A 107 -22.93 1.71 -9.50
CA GLY A 107 -23.87 1.43 -8.42
C GLY A 107 -23.90 -0.02 -7.96
N SER A 108 -23.30 -0.97 -8.70
CA SER A 108 -23.18 -2.37 -8.27
C SER A 108 -22.15 -2.57 -7.15
N LEU A 109 -21.31 -1.56 -6.89
CA LEU A 109 -20.31 -1.53 -5.81
C LEU A 109 -20.86 -0.97 -4.48
N ALA A 110 -22.15 -0.67 -4.42
CA ALA A 110 -22.79 -0.07 -3.25
C ALA A 110 -23.08 -1.09 -2.15
#